data_0fa09b97138b161dbfb917539f39eec6
#
_entry.id   0fa09b97138b161dbfb917539f39eec6
#
_cell.length_a   1.000
_cell.length_b   1.000
_cell.length_c   1.000
_cell.angle_alpha   90.00
_cell.angle_beta   90.00
_cell.angle_gamma   90.00
#
_symmetry.space_group_name_H-M   'P 1'
#
loop_
_entity.id
_entity.type
_entity.pdbx_description
1 polymer ?
#
loop_
_entity_poly.entity_id
_entity_poly.type
_entity_poly.pdbx_seq_one_letter_code
_entity_poly.pdbx_strand_id
1 'polypeptide(L)'
;MPRLDGRKNDELRKVNIIRNYIPYAEGSVLVEFGMTKVVCTASVDDKVPPFRKGTGEGWVTAEYSMLPRSTQVRNPRDISKLKINGRANEIQRFIGRSLRSVVDFKALGERTIIIDCDVIQ
;
A
#
# COMPACT_ATOMS: atom_id res chain seq x y z
N MET A 1 -29.96 -7.46 -8.33
CA MET A 1 -30.07 -7.34 -6.87
C MET A 1 -29.25 -6.18 -6.37
N PRO A 2 -29.80 -5.33 -5.54
CA PRO A 2 -29.02 -4.29 -4.91
C PRO A 2 -27.97 -4.90 -3.96
N ARG A 3 -26.85 -4.24 -3.82
CA ARG A 3 -25.80 -4.67 -2.90
C ARG A 3 -26.21 -4.38 -1.46
N LEU A 4 -25.55 -5.06 -0.51
CA LEU A 4 -25.90 -4.93 0.90
C LEU A 4 -25.80 -3.49 1.42
N ASP A 5 -24.92 -2.67 0.85
CA ASP A 5 -24.76 -1.27 1.21
C ASP A 5 -25.65 -0.32 0.39
N GLY A 6 -26.55 -0.85 -0.42
CA GLY A 6 -27.50 -0.07 -1.20
C GLY A 6 -26.96 0.47 -2.52
N ARG A 7 -25.70 0.15 -2.89
CA ARG A 7 -25.14 0.62 -4.15
C ARG A 7 -25.76 -0.07 -5.35
N LYS A 8 -25.83 0.65 -6.47
CA LYS A 8 -26.17 0.07 -7.78
C LYS A 8 -25.00 -0.77 -8.28
N ASN A 9 -25.25 -1.63 -9.29
CA ASN A 9 -24.22 -2.53 -9.81
C ASN A 9 -23.04 -1.79 -10.45
N ASP A 10 -23.27 -0.61 -11.00
CA ASP A 10 -22.25 0.22 -11.65
C ASP A 10 -21.74 1.35 -10.73
N GLU A 11 -22.08 1.31 -9.46
CA GLU A 11 -21.74 2.35 -8.51
C GLU A 11 -20.56 1.91 -7.64
N LEU A 12 -19.51 2.72 -7.62
CA LEU A 12 -18.38 2.50 -6.73
C LEU A 12 -18.76 2.76 -5.28
N ARG A 13 -18.03 2.10 -4.37
CA ARG A 13 -18.10 2.50 -2.97
C ARG A 13 -17.63 3.94 -2.84
N LYS A 14 -18.09 4.62 -1.81
CA LYS A 14 -17.62 5.96 -1.51
C LYS A 14 -16.11 5.92 -1.23
N VAL A 15 -15.35 6.71 -1.97
CA VAL A 15 -13.90 6.83 -1.81
C VAL A 15 -13.58 8.12 -1.08
N ASN A 16 -12.76 8.03 -0.04
CA ASN A 16 -12.28 9.19 0.67
C ASN A 16 -10.77 9.02 0.92
N ILE A 17 -9.99 10.07 0.64
CA ILE A 17 -8.54 10.04 0.81
C ILE A 17 -8.15 11.20 1.70
N ILE A 18 -7.60 10.89 2.87
CA ILE A 18 -7.15 11.88 3.83
C ILE A 18 -5.63 11.94 3.76
N ARG A 19 -5.09 13.07 3.31
CA ARG A 19 -3.65 13.25 3.15
C ARG A 19 -3.02 13.65 4.48
N ASN A 20 -1.71 13.42 4.57
CA ASN A 20 -0.90 13.81 5.73
C ASN A 20 -1.42 13.21 7.04
N TYR A 21 -1.82 11.94 6.96
CA TYR A 21 -2.42 11.25 8.10
C TYR A 21 -1.40 10.92 9.19
N ILE A 22 -0.17 10.56 8.79
CA ILE A 22 0.94 10.27 9.70
C ILE A 22 2.02 11.31 9.49
N PRO A 23 2.42 12.07 10.53
CA PRO A 23 3.27 13.25 10.35
C PRO A 23 4.75 12.96 10.06
N TYR A 24 5.26 11.77 10.39
CA TYR A 24 6.69 11.47 10.28
C TYR A 24 7.10 10.91 8.92
N ALA A 25 6.15 10.42 8.11
CA ALA A 25 6.45 9.88 6.80
C ALA A 25 6.55 11.01 5.77
N GLU A 26 7.37 10.83 4.74
CA GLU A 26 7.47 11.79 3.64
C GLU A 26 6.13 11.94 2.92
N GLY A 27 5.34 10.88 2.87
CA GLY A 27 3.97 10.92 2.39
C GLY A 27 3.10 9.98 3.19
N SER A 28 1.83 10.34 3.40
CA SER A 28 0.89 9.45 4.09
C SER A 28 -0.53 9.78 3.69
N VAL A 29 -1.36 8.74 3.62
CA VAL A 29 -2.79 8.88 3.38
C VAL A 29 -3.55 7.83 4.18
N LEU A 30 -4.75 8.20 4.60
CA LEU A 30 -5.76 7.21 4.98
C LEU A 30 -6.70 7.09 3.80
N VAL A 31 -6.81 5.89 3.24
CA VAL A 31 -7.74 5.59 2.15
C VAL A 31 -8.95 4.88 2.73
N GLU A 32 -10.13 5.46 2.50
CA GLU A 32 -11.38 4.84 2.86
C GLU A 32 -12.12 4.46 1.58
N PHE A 33 -12.48 3.20 1.47
CA PHE A 33 -13.24 2.67 0.35
C PHE A 33 -14.46 1.95 0.92
N GLY A 34 -15.55 2.68 1.06
CA GLY A 34 -16.69 2.23 1.86
C GLY A 34 -16.28 2.13 3.32
N MET A 35 -16.46 0.96 3.92
CA MET A 35 -16.04 0.70 5.30
C MET A 35 -14.59 0.19 5.42
N THR A 36 -13.95 -0.08 4.30
CA THR A 36 -12.55 -0.52 4.30
C THR A 36 -11.63 0.68 4.49
N LYS A 37 -10.68 0.58 5.41
CA LYS A 37 -9.73 1.65 5.71
C LYS A 37 -8.31 1.11 5.66
N VAL A 38 -7.46 1.82 4.94
CA VAL A 38 -6.05 1.46 4.78
C VAL A 38 -5.18 2.69 5.03
N VAL A 39 -4.21 2.55 5.91
CA VAL A 39 -3.18 3.59 6.10
C VAL A 39 -2.01 3.27 5.19
N CYS A 40 -1.64 4.23 4.37
CA CYS A 40 -0.51 4.08 3.45
C CYS A 40 0.53 5.15 3.75
N THR A 41 1.78 4.74 3.85
CA THR A 41 2.89 5.67 4.05
C THR A 41 3.93 5.48 2.98
N ALA A 42 4.64 6.57 2.66
CA ALA A 42 5.77 6.56 1.75
C ALA A 42 7.01 7.03 2.50
N SER A 43 8.06 6.24 2.43
CA SER A 43 9.37 6.57 2.98
C SER A 43 10.38 6.63 1.84
N VAL A 44 11.31 7.58 1.89
CA VAL A 44 12.34 7.70 0.87
C VAL A 44 13.67 7.20 1.45
N ASP A 45 14.29 6.26 0.74
CA ASP A 45 15.61 5.74 1.06
C ASP A 45 16.58 6.16 -0.04
N ASP A 46 17.77 6.59 0.32
CA ASP A 46 18.81 7.04 -0.64
C ASP A 46 19.47 5.88 -1.38
N LYS A 47 19.07 4.66 -1.15
CA LYS A 47 19.61 3.47 -1.78
C LYS A 47 18.62 2.88 -2.77
N VAL A 48 19.15 2.22 -3.79
CA VAL A 48 18.32 1.48 -4.76
C VAL A 48 18.75 0.01 -4.77
N PRO A 49 17.87 -0.90 -5.23
CA PRO A 49 18.26 -2.30 -5.41
C PRO A 49 19.45 -2.42 -6.39
N PRO A 50 20.23 -3.52 -6.30
CA PRO A 50 21.41 -3.70 -7.17
C PRO A 50 21.13 -3.53 -8.65
N PHE A 51 19.96 -3.95 -9.15
CA PHE A 51 19.65 -3.85 -10.58
C PHE A 51 19.41 -2.40 -11.05
N ARG A 52 19.23 -1.45 -10.13
CA ARG A 52 19.08 -0.03 -10.44
C ARG A 52 20.36 0.77 -10.17
N LYS A 53 21.32 0.19 -9.45
CA LYS A 53 22.53 0.89 -9.07
C LYS A 53 23.34 1.29 -10.29
N GLY A 54 23.69 2.57 -10.38
CA GLY A 54 24.46 3.11 -11.50
C GLY A 54 23.60 3.49 -12.72
N THR A 55 22.28 3.32 -12.66
CA THR A 55 21.40 3.63 -13.80
C THR A 55 20.92 5.07 -13.81
N GLY A 56 21.03 5.79 -12.69
CA GLY A 56 20.42 7.10 -12.50
C GLY A 56 18.92 7.06 -12.30
N GLU A 57 18.34 5.88 -12.15
CA GLU A 57 16.91 5.67 -11.99
C GLU A 57 16.56 5.13 -10.62
N GLY A 58 15.40 5.56 -10.11
CA GLY A 58 14.90 5.12 -8.82
C GLY A 58 14.06 3.86 -8.89
N TRP A 59 13.46 3.54 -7.77
CA TRP A 59 12.60 2.36 -7.65
C TRP A 59 11.47 2.61 -6.65
N VAL A 60 10.40 1.86 -6.77
CA VAL A 60 9.28 1.85 -5.83
C VAL A 60 9.04 0.42 -5.40
N THR A 61 9.01 0.19 -4.11
CA THR A 61 8.65 -1.11 -3.53
C THR A 61 7.49 -0.93 -2.56
N ALA A 62 6.76 -2.00 -2.28
CA ALA A 62 5.60 -1.94 -1.42
C ALA A 62 5.56 -3.13 -0.48
N GLU A 63 5.07 -2.88 0.72
CA GLU A 63 4.74 -3.90 1.69
C GLU A 63 3.27 -3.75 2.09
N TYR A 64 2.64 -4.85 2.43
CA TYR A 64 1.21 -4.89 2.73
C TYR A 64 0.99 -5.76 3.95
N SER A 65 0.14 -5.29 4.85
CA SER A 65 -0.21 -6.02 6.06
C SER A 65 -1.64 -5.68 6.47
N MET A 66 -2.22 -6.54 7.28
CA MET A 66 -3.53 -6.29 7.90
C MET A 66 -3.34 -6.30 9.41
N LEU A 67 -3.91 -5.32 10.10
CA LEU A 67 -4.03 -5.40 11.54
C LEU A 67 -4.86 -6.63 11.90
N PRO A 68 -4.50 -7.38 12.95
CA PRO A 68 -5.23 -8.58 13.33
C PRO A 68 -6.73 -8.35 13.53
N ARG A 69 -7.13 -7.17 13.98
CA ARG A 69 -8.54 -6.83 14.20
C ARG A 69 -9.07 -5.85 13.16
N SER A 70 -8.46 -5.82 11.97
CA SER A 70 -9.08 -5.16 10.81
C SER A 70 -10.32 -5.93 10.33
N THR A 71 -10.49 -7.14 10.80
CA THR A 71 -11.61 -8.02 10.50
C THR A 71 -12.38 -8.35 11.79
N GLN A 72 -13.59 -8.88 11.63
CA GLN A 72 -14.46 -9.23 12.76
C GLN A 72 -13.83 -10.30 13.67
N VAL A 73 -13.07 -11.22 13.08
CA VAL A 73 -12.33 -12.25 13.79
C VAL A 73 -10.84 -11.95 13.69
N ARG A 74 -10.10 -12.17 14.79
CA ARG A 74 -8.67 -11.88 14.79
C ARG A 74 -7.90 -12.74 13.78
N ASN A 75 -7.17 -12.08 12.89
CA ASN A 75 -6.21 -12.74 12.00
C ASN A 75 -4.82 -12.73 12.66
N PRO A 76 -4.13 -13.87 12.73
CA PRO A 76 -2.76 -13.89 13.25
C PRO A 76 -1.83 -13.03 12.39
N ARG A 77 -0.81 -12.45 13.00
CA ARG A 77 0.21 -11.73 12.25
C ARG A 77 1.10 -12.70 11.48
N ASP A 78 1.53 -12.30 10.29
CA ASP A 78 2.40 -13.15 9.46
C ASP A 78 3.72 -13.49 10.15
N ILE A 79 4.25 -12.57 10.95
CA ILE A 79 5.48 -12.81 11.70
C ILE A 79 5.33 -13.98 12.68
N SER A 80 4.14 -14.18 13.23
CA SER A 80 3.86 -15.32 14.12
C SER A 80 3.89 -16.64 13.38
N LYS A 81 3.73 -16.63 12.06
CA LYS A 81 3.80 -17.79 11.20
C LYS A 81 5.18 -17.98 10.57
N LEU A 82 6.10 -17.05 10.84
CA LEU A 82 7.47 -17.02 10.32
C LEU A 82 7.54 -16.90 8.79
N LYS A 83 6.46 -16.48 8.14
CA LYS A 83 6.44 -16.22 6.70
C LYS A 83 5.24 -15.38 6.32
N ILE A 84 5.39 -14.60 5.25
CA ILE A 84 4.29 -13.83 4.65
C ILE A 84 3.41 -14.81 3.88
N ASN A 85 2.08 -14.71 4.05
CA ASN A 85 1.16 -15.57 3.30
C ASN A 85 1.14 -15.20 1.82
N GLY A 86 0.72 -16.14 0.97
CA GLY A 86 0.73 -15.98 -0.48
C GLY A 86 -0.13 -14.82 -0.97
N ARG A 87 -1.28 -14.59 -0.33
CA ARG A 87 -2.18 -13.49 -0.69
C ARG A 87 -1.52 -12.14 -0.42
N ALA A 88 -0.88 -11.97 0.74
CA ALA A 88 -0.20 -10.73 1.07
C ALA A 88 0.93 -10.44 0.09
N ASN A 89 1.71 -11.46 -0.30
CA ASN A 89 2.74 -11.33 -1.31
C ASN A 89 2.19 -10.84 -2.65
N GLU A 90 1.09 -11.41 -3.11
CA GLU A 90 0.47 -11.01 -4.37
C GLU A 90 -0.03 -9.56 -4.32
N ILE A 91 -0.63 -9.16 -3.21
CA ILE A 91 -1.11 -7.79 -3.03
C ILE A 91 0.07 -6.82 -3.03
N GLN A 92 1.16 -7.13 -2.33
CA GLN A 92 2.37 -6.31 -2.31
C GLN A 92 2.92 -6.10 -3.72
N ARG A 93 3.00 -7.16 -4.50
CA ARG A 93 3.50 -7.10 -5.88
C ARG A 93 2.58 -6.26 -6.75
N PHE A 94 1.28 -6.39 -6.58
CA PHE A 94 0.31 -5.61 -7.32
C PHE A 94 0.41 -4.12 -7.00
N ILE A 95 0.51 -3.76 -5.73
CA ILE A 95 0.67 -2.37 -5.29
C ILE A 95 1.94 -1.77 -5.88
N GLY A 96 3.06 -2.46 -5.74
CA GLY A 96 4.34 -1.98 -6.27
C GLY A 96 4.29 -1.76 -7.77
N ARG A 97 3.74 -2.71 -8.51
CA ARG A 97 3.62 -2.62 -9.97
C ARG A 97 2.72 -1.46 -10.38
N SER A 98 1.60 -1.27 -9.69
CA SER A 98 0.68 -0.17 -9.99
C SER A 98 1.32 1.19 -9.76
N LEU A 99 2.03 1.35 -8.66
CA LEU A 99 2.67 2.63 -8.33
C LEU A 99 3.87 2.91 -9.22
N ARG A 100 4.61 1.88 -9.64
CA ARG A 100 5.72 2.06 -10.59
C ARG A 100 5.27 2.66 -11.91
N SER A 101 4.04 2.40 -12.32
CA SER A 101 3.52 2.93 -13.58
C SER A 101 3.29 4.44 -13.57
N VAL A 102 3.25 5.07 -12.39
CA VAL A 102 2.97 6.50 -12.25
C VAL A 102 4.16 7.30 -11.72
N VAL A 103 5.32 6.66 -11.53
CA VAL A 103 6.52 7.33 -11.02
C VAL A 103 7.52 7.52 -12.15
N ASP A 104 8.06 8.73 -12.24
CA ASP A 104 9.17 9.04 -13.15
C ASP A 104 10.47 8.66 -12.44
N PHE A 105 11.04 7.51 -12.80
CA PHE A 105 12.24 6.99 -12.16
C PHE A 105 13.48 7.86 -12.38
N LYS A 106 13.56 8.54 -13.51
CA LYS A 106 14.68 9.46 -13.77
C LYS A 106 14.60 10.71 -12.91
N ALA A 107 13.40 11.25 -12.74
CA ALA A 107 13.18 12.40 -11.88
C ALA A 107 13.45 12.04 -10.41
N LEU A 108 13.10 10.81 -10.00
CA LEU A 108 13.35 10.33 -8.65
C LEU A 108 14.85 10.19 -8.37
N GLY A 109 15.64 9.82 -9.39
CA GLY A 109 17.04 9.50 -9.23
C GLY A 109 17.23 8.19 -8.46
N GLU A 110 18.47 7.86 -8.09
CA GLU A 110 18.76 6.59 -7.41
C GLU A 110 18.32 6.61 -5.95
N ARG A 111 17.01 6.64 -5.77
CA ARG A 111 16.33 6.56 -4.48
C ARG A 111 15.23 5.53 -4.57
N THR A 112 14.87 4.96 -3.44
CA THR A 112 13.73 4.04 -3.36
C THR A 112 12.61 4.67 -2.56
N ILE A 113 11.39 4.62 -3.10
CA ILE A 113 10.20 4.94 -2.33
C ILE A 113 9.66 3.63 -1.79
N ILE A 114 9.56 3.53 -0.47
CA ILE A 114 9.01 2.36 0.21
C ILE A 114 7.58 2.70 0.62
N ILE A 115 6.64 1.97 0.07
CA ILE A 115 5.22 2.14 0.37
C ILE A 115 4.81 1.07 1.36
N ASP A 116 4.28 1.48 2.49
CA ASP A 116 3.71 0.58 3.49
C ASP A 116 2.22 0.77 3.53
N CYS A 117 1.47 -0.30 3.31
CA CYS A 117 0.00 -0.29 3.33
C CYS A 117 -0.49 -1.21 4.43
N ASP A 118 -1.21 -0.63 5.38
CA ASP A 118 -1.73 -1.35 6.54
C ASP A 118 -3.26 -1.22 6.58
N VAL A 119 -3.93 -2.35 6.42
CA VAL A 119 -5.39 -2.40 6.52
C VAL A 119 -5.77 -2.34 8.00
N ILE A 120 -6.54 -1.32 8.37
CA ILE A 120 -7.01 -1.14 9.74
C ILE A 120 -8.49 -1.48 9.92
N GLN A 121 -9.20 -1.63 8.84
CA GLN A 121 -10.61 -2.03 8.88
C GLN A 121 -11.04 -2.68 7.57
#